data_b60678dfc74ce36db9ad695e331538f5
#
_entry.id   b60678dfc74ce36db9ad695e331538f5
#
_cell.length_a   1.000
_cell.length_b   1.000
_cell.length_c   1.000
_cell.angle_alpha   90.00
_cell.angle_beta   90.00
_cell.angle_gamma   90.00
#
_symmetry.space_group_name_H-M   'P 1'
#
loop_
_entity.id
_entity.type
_entity.pdbx_description
1 polymer ?
#
loop_
_entity_poly.entity_id
_entity_poly.type
_entity_poly.pdbx_seq_one_letter_code
_entity_poly.pdbx_strand_id
1 'polypeptide(L)'
;LNLSVSERATVTDQLSDRMYRMKSRSIKWVGAHVSAAGGVQNAPLNADKIGARAFALFTKNQRQWNAKPLTEEQISEFKANMVTFGFTPQQVLPHDSYLINLGHPEDSPREKSLNAFIDELNRCNQLGLDRLNFHPGSHLRQVTEEKCLNLIAASINRALDATSGVIAVIENTAGQGSNLGYKFEHLAYLIDLVEDKSRVGVCIDTCHAFASGYDIRTEEAFSETFSQFDEIVGFNYLKGMHLNDCKSLLGGRLDRHHSIGEGEVGTGAFKFLMNDSRFNQIPMILETINSDLWEEEINLLYGFEQH
;
A
#
# COMPACT_ATOMS: atom_id res chain seq x y z
N LEU A 1 -7.51 -19.69 -37.02
CA LEU A 1 -7.93 -18.56 -37.86
C LEU A 1 -6.83 -17.53 -37.85
N ASN A 2 -6.03 -17.41 -38.94
CA ASN A 2 -4.99 -16.41 -39.10
C ASN A 2 -5.67 -15.07 -39.48
N LEU A 3 -5.79 -14.16 -38.53
CA LEU A 3 -6.24 -12.79 -38.79
C LEU A 3 -5.14 -12.05 -39.58
N SER A 4 -5.56 -11.22 -40.53
CA SER A 4 -4.68 -10.31 -41.27
C SER A 4 -4.09 -9.21 -40.33
N VAL A 5 -3.03 -8.55 -40.74
CA VAL A 5 -2.39 -7.47 -39.97
C VAL A 5 -3.36 -6.33 -39.65
N SER A 6 -4.26 -5.99 -40.61
CA SER A 6 -5.31 -4.98 -40.42
C SER A 6 -6.40 -5.41 -39.43
N GLU A 7 -6.80 -6.67 -39.43
CA GLU A 7 -7.77 -7.20 -38.48
C GLU A 7 -7.19 -7.29 -37.06
N ARG A 8 -5.90 -7.60 -36.91
CA ARG A 8 -5.20 -7.58 -35.62
C ARG A 8 -5.12 -6.17 -35.05
N ALA A 9 -4.77 -5.16 -35.86
CA ALA A 9 -4.75 -3.76 -35.45
C ALA A 9 -6.13 -3.29 -34.98
N THR A 10 -7.21 -3.61 -35.74
CA THR A 10 -8.58 -3.22 -35.37
C THR A 10 -9.05 -3.90 -34.07
N VAL A 11 -8.68 -5.17 -33.85
CA VAL A 11 -8.99 -5.89 -32.61
C VAL A 11 -8.22 -5.31 -31.44
N THR A 12 -6.96 -4.94 -31.61
CA THR A 12 -6.12 -4.30 -30.57
C THR A 12 -6.68 -2.96 -30.17
N ASP A 13 -7.09 -2.12 -31.15
CA ASP A 13 -7.71 -0.81 -30.89
C ASP A 13 -9.06 -0.96 -30.17
N GLN A 14 -9.89 -1.91 -30.55
CA GLN A 14 -11.17 -2.18 -29.88
C GLN A 14 -11.00 -2.70 -28.45
N LEU A 15 -9.98 -3.53 -28.19
CA LEU A 15 -9.63 -3.99 -26.86
C LEU A 15 -9.12 -2.83 -26.01
N SER A 16 -8.24 -2.00 -26.55
CA SER A 16 -7.73 -0.81 -25.88
C SER A 16 -8.85 0.17 -25.50
N ASP A 17 -9.77 0.47 -26.43
CA ASP A 17 -10.94 1.31 -26.19
C ASP A 17 -11.88 0.73 -25.15
N ARG A 18 -12.12 -0.58 -25.17
CA ARG A 18 -12.95 -1.27 -24.19
C ARG A 18 -12.34 -1.19 -22.80
N MET A 19 -11.04 -1.43 -22.67
CA MET A 19 -10.32 -1.36 -21.40
C MET A 19 -10.26 0.07 -20.85
N TYR A 20 -10.04 1.06 -21.72
CA TYR A 20 -10.11 2.46 -21.31
C TYR A 20 -11.51 2.82 -20.75
N ARG A 21 -12.59 2.39 -21.42
CA ARG A 21 -13.97 2.61 -20.93
C ARG A 21 -14.27 1.87 -19.63
N MET A 22 -13.73 0.67 -19.44
CA MET A 22 -13.88 -0.08 -18.17
C MET A 22 -13.20 0.67 -17.03
N LYS A 23 -11.93 1.05 -17.21
CA LYS A 23 -11.19 1.82 -16.20
C LYS A 23 -11.88 3.15 -15.87
N SER A 24 -12.38 3.88 -16.88
CA SER A 24 -13.03 5.19 -16.67
C SER A 24 -14.35 5.12 -15.89
N ARG A 25 -15.02 3.96 -15.87
CA ARG A 25 -16.26 3.73 -15.13
C ARG A 25 -16.04 3.10 -13.77
N SER A 26 -14.91 2.43 -13.56
CA SER A 26 -14.60 1.78 -12.29
C SER A 26 -14.47 2.80 -11.17
N ILE A 27 -14.98 2.44 -10.00
CA ILE A 27 -14.77 3.16 -8.75
C ILE A 27 -13.62 2.56 -7.94
N LYS A 28 -12.95 1.54 -8.46
CA LYS A 28 -11.72 0.97 -7.91
C LYS A 28 -10.51 1.81 -8.34
N TRP A 29 -9.53 1.95 -7.46
CA TRP A 29 -8.31 2.69 -7.73
C TRP A 29 -7.11 1.74 -7.66
N VAL A 30 -6.78 1.14 -8.79
CA VAL A 30 -5.65 0.21 -8.91
C VAL A 30 -4.45 0.89 -9.51
N GLY A 31 -3.27 0.57 -9.02
CA GLY A 31 -2.00 1.04 -9.55
C GLY A 31 -0.82 0.30 -8.97
N ALA A 32 0.36 0.91 -8.97
CA ALA A 32 1.58 0.26 -8.51
C ALA A 32 2.50 1.19 -7.73
N HIS A 33 3.50 0.61 -7.04
CA HIS A 33 4.54 1.35 -6.34
C HIS A 33 5.61 1.82 -7.32
N VAL A 34 5.34 2.95 -7.97
CA VAL A 34 6.13 3.45 -9.09
C VAL A 34 7.45 4.09 -8.66
N SER A 35 8.40 4.10 -9.57
CA SER A 35 9.70 4.74 -9.35
C SER A 35 9.57 6.27 -9.24
N ALA A 36 10.26 6.84 -8.25
CA ALA A 36 10.51 8.28 -8.12
C ALA A 36 11.96 8.65 -8.53
N ALA A 37 12.61 7.83 -9.34
CA ALA A 37 13.96 8.10 -9.82
C ALA A 37 14.01 9.42 -10.61
N GLY A 38 15.02 10.24 -10.34
CA GLY A 38 15.15 11.57 -10.92
C GLY A 38 14.35 12.66 -10.19
N GLY A 39 13.54 12.29 -9.19
CA GLY A 39 12.76 13.19 -8.36
C GLY A 39 11.31 12.75 -8.21
N VAL A 40 10.69 13.11 -7.08
CA VAL A 40 9.31 12.70 -6.72
C VAL A 40 8.29 13.15 -7.76
N GLN A 41 8.54 14.26 -8.46
CA GLN A 41 7.67 14.80 -9.51
C GLN A 41 7.45 13.85 -10.68
N ASN A 42 8.31 12.84 -10.86
CA ASN A 42 8.18 11.84 -11.92
C ASN A 42 7.16 10.74 -11.58
N ALA A 43 6.80 10.56 -10.31
CA ALA A 43 5.93 9.47 -9.90
C ALA A 43 4.52 9.52 -10.53
N PRO A 44 3.80 10.67 -10.59
CA PRO A 44 2.51 10.73 -11.26
C PRO A 44 2.58 10.38 -12.75
N LEU A 45 3.63 10.84 -13.45
CA LEU A 45 3.88 10.49 -14.86
C LEU A 45 4.14 9.00 -15.04
N ASN A 46 4.92 8.39 -14.14
CA ASN A 46 5.22 6.95 -14.21
C ASN A 46 3.98 6.10 -13.92
N ALA A 47 3.09 6.56 -13.04
CA ALA A 47 1.81 5.93 -12.77
C ALA A 47 0.87 6.01 -13.99
N ASP A 48 0.77 7.18 -14.63
CA ASP A 48 -0.04 7.37 -15.83
C ASP A 48 0.40 6.45 -16.98
N LYS A 49 1.72 6.31 -17.21
CA LYS A 49 2.28 5.45 -18.26
C LYS A 49 1.84 3.99 -18.20
N ILE A 50 1.58 3.46 -17.03
CA ILE A 50 1.09 2.08 -16.82
C ILE A 50 -0.43 2.01 -16.68
N GLY A 51 -1.14 3.10 -16.96
CA GLY A 51 -2.59 3.19 -16.87
C GLY A 51 -3.13 3.04 -15.44
N ALA A 52 -2.35 3.42 -14.42
CA ALA A 52 -2.74 3.37 -13.03
C ALA A 52 -3.77 4.46 -12.68
N ARG A 53 -4.63 4.17 -11.72
CA ARG A 53 -5.58 5.13 -11.10
C ARG A 53 -5.28 5.37 -9.61
N ALA A 54 -4.24 4.77 -9.10
CA ALA A 54 -3.62 5.02 -7.80
C ALA A 54 -2.13 4.73 -7.93
N PHE A 55 -1.32 5.21 -7.00
CA PHE A 55 0.07 4.82 -6.97
C PHE A 55 0.69 4.98 -5.57
N ALA A 56 1.78 4.27 -5.34
CA ALA A 56 2.70 4.52 -4.23
C ALA A 56 4.03 5.04 -4.75
N LEU A 57 4.77 5.69 -3.87
CA LEU A 57 6.14 6.12 -4.11
C LEU A 57 6.90 6.18 -2.78
N PHE A 58 8.22 6.08 -2.86
CA PHE A 58 9.08 6.53 -1.78
C PHE A 58 9.38 8.03 -1.93
N THR A 59 9.13 8.83 -0.90
CA THR A 59 9.39 10.28 -0.93
C THR A 59 10.87 10.63 -0.86
N LYS A 60 11.71 9.65 -0.52
CA LYS A 60 13.17 9.67 -0.55
C LYS A 60 13.72 8.26 -0.79
N ASN A 61 15.04 8.11 -0.90
CA ASN A 61 15.64 6.77 -1.03
C ASN A 61 15.37 5.94 0.23
N GLN A 62 14.63 4.85 0.07
CA GLN A 62 14.17 3.96 1.15
C GLN A 62 15.30 3.18 1.85
N ARG A 63 16.53 3.25 1.33
CA ARG A 63 17.72 2.60 1.90
C ARG A 63 18.67 3.58 2.58
N GLN A 64 18.27 4.84 2.72
CA GLN A 64 19.07 5.88 3.32
C GLN A 64 18.30 6.61 4.44
N TRP A 65 18.97 6.82 5.57
CA TRP A 65 18.39 7.56 6.69
C TRP A 65 18.16 9.04 6.37
N ASN A 66 19.12 9.65 5.71
CA ASN A 66 19.11 11.07 5.41
C ASN A 66 18.87 11.29 3.91
N ALA A 67 18.05 12.26 3.59
CA ALA A 67 17.87 12.77 2.25
C ALA A 67 17.91 14.30 2.25
N LYS A 68 18.25 14.89 1.12
CA LYS A 68 18.11 16.34 0.95
C LYS A 68 16.63 16.73 1.09
N PRO A 69 16.33 17.92 1.63
CA PRO A 69 14.98 18.48 1.58
C PRO A 69 14.45 18.49 0.14
N LEU A 70 13.13 18.35 0.00
CA LEU A 70 12.47 18.60 -1.29
C LEU A 70 12.67 20.06 -1.66
N THR A 71 12.98 20.32 -2.94
CA THR A 71 13.05 21.70 -3.44
C THR A 71 11.64 22.21 -3.77
N GLU A 72 11.44 23.54 -3.73
CA GLU A 72 10.18 24.16 -4.11
C GLU A 72 9.77 23.79 -5.56
N GLU A 73 10.75 23.62 -6.46
CA GLU A 73 10.55 23.18 -7.82
C GLU A 73 9.97 21.76 -7.87
N GLN A 74 10.59 20.80 -7.15
CA GLN A 74 10.11 19.42 -7.08
C GLN A 74 8.68 19.35 -6.52
N ILE A 75 8.38 20.12 -5.48
CA ILE A 75 7.05 20.19 -4.86
C ILE A 75 6.03 20.74 -5.84
N SER A 76 6.37 21.85 -6.51
CA SER A 76 5.50 22.51 -7.50
C SER A 76 5.21 21.60 -8.70
N GLU A 77 6.26 20.97 -9.26
CA GLU A 77 6.15 20.04 -10.38
C GLU A 77 5.34 18.80 -10.00
N PHE A 78 5.57 18.22 -8.80
CA PHE A 78 4.77 17.09 -8.33
C PHE A 78 3.28 17.44 -8.31
N LYS A 79 2.92 18.57 -7.68
CA LYS A 79 1.51 19.01 -7.61
C LYS A 79 0.92 19.30 -8.98
N ALA A 80 1.69 19.90 -9.89
CA ALA A 80 1.26 20.14 -11.26
C ALA A 80 1.02 18.83 -12.03
N ASN A 81 1.90 17.84 -11.86
CA ASN A 81 1.76 16.53 -12.48
C ASN A 81 0.57 15.74 -11.91
N MET A 82 0.31 15.83 -10.60
CA MET A 82 -0.92 15.25 -9.99
C MET A 82 -2.18 15.77 -10.70
N VAL A 83 -2.27 17.08 -10.92
CA VAL A 83 -3.39 17.71 -11.64
C VAL A 83 -3.42 17.28 -13.10
N THR A 84 -2.29 17.31 -13.78
CA THR A 84 -2.17 16.98 -15.21
C THR A 84 -2.63 15.55 -15.52
N PHE A 85 -2.26 14.60 -14.67
CA PHE A 85 -2.62 13.18 -14.83
C PHE A 85 -3.88 12.77 -14.07
N GLY A 86 -4.58 13.73 -13.44
CA GLY A 86 -5.88 13.51 -12.81
C GLY A 86 -5.86 12.71 -11.50
N PHE A 87 -4.73 12.72 -10.79
CA PHE A 87 -4.64 12.09 -9.47
C PHE A 87 -5.06 13.05 -8.34
N THR A 88 -5.73 12.50 -7.35
CA THR A 88 -6.03 13.19 -6.08
C THR A 88 -5.15 12.62 -4.95
N PRO A 89 -4.96 13.35 -3.83
CA PRO A 89 -4.19 12.85 -2.70
C PRO A 89 -4.66 11.48 -2.19
N GLN A 90 -5.98 11.22 -2.22
CA GLN A 90 -6.60 9.99 -1.74
C GLN A 90 -6.20 8.75 -2.58
N GLN A 91 -5.73 8.97 -3.80
CA GLN A 91 -5.28 7.90 -4.72
C GLN A 91 -3.79 7.57 -4.56
N VAL A 92 -3.09 8.29 -3.67
CA VAL A 92 -1.65 8.08 -3.47
C VAL A 92 -1.40 7.50 -2.09
N LEU A 93 -0.66 6.39 -2.03
CA LEU A 93 -0.28 5.69 -0.80
C LEU A 93 1.25 5.64 -0.68
N PRO A 94 1.93 6.75 -0.32
CA PRO A 94 3.38 6.73 -0.15
C PRO A 94 3.79 5.71 0.91
N HIS A 95 4.97 5.12 0.74
CA HIS A 95 5.54 4.20 1.72
C HIS A 95 6.79 4.83 2.37
N ASP A 96 7.01 4.58 3.66
CA ASP A 96 8.19 5.01 4.37
C ASP A 96 9.42 4.14 4.07
N SER A 97 10.56 4.51 4.63
CA SER A 97 11.81 3.75 4.50
C SER A 97 11.76 2.45 5.30
N TYR A 98 12.17 1.33 4.68
CA TYR A 98 12.34 0.02 5.35
C TYR A 98 13.33 0.02 6.53
N LEU A 99 14.10 1.10 6.71
CA LEU A 99 15.03 1.24 7.83
C LEU A 99 14.32 1.62 9.13
N ILE A 100 13.10 2.14 9.06
CA ILE A 100 12.35 2.65 10.19
C ILE A 100 11.80 1.47 11.02
N ASN A 101 12.09 1.50 12.32
CA ASN A 101 11.50 0.59 13.30
C ASN A 101 11.03 1.41 14.51
N LEU A 102 9.75 1.79 14.51
CA LEU A 102 9.15 2.61 15.57
C LEU A 102 9.04 1.86 16.92
N GLY A 103 9.15 0.53 16.88
CA GLY A 103 9.14 -0.36 18.05
C GLY A 103 10.53 -0.81 18.51
N HIS A 104 11.62 -0.19 18.02
CA HIS A 104 12.98 -0.62 18.40
C HIS A 104 13.15 -0.61 19.93
N PRO A 105 13.60 -1.73 20.54
CA PRO A 105 13.70 -1.83 21.98
C PRO A 105 14.64 -0.79 22.64
N GLU A 106 15.74 -0.47 21.95
CA GLU A 106 16.70 0.53 22.41
C GLU A 106 16.27 1.96 22.02
N ASP A 107 16.44 2.91 22.94
CA ASP A 107 15.97 4.29 22.76
C ASP A 107 16.65 5.01 21.57
N SER A 108 17.98 4.92 21.44
CA SER A 108 18.71 5.67 20.41
C SER A 108 18.33 5.26 18.97
N PRO A 109 18.26 3.97 18.60
CA PRO A 109 17.76 3.57 17.27
C PRO A 109 16.27 3.89 17.08
N ARG A 110 15.45 3.81 18.15
CA ARG A 110 14.02 4.17 18.07
C ARG A 110 13.84 5.67 17.83
N GLU A 111 14.61 6.52 18.50
CA GLU A 111 14.59 7.95 18.29
C GLU A 111 15.03 8.32 16.86
N LYS A 112 16.04 7.63 16.32
CA LYS A 112 16.45 7.78 14.93
C LYS A 112 15.34 7.41 13.95
N SER A 113 14.63 6.32 14.22
CA SER A 113 13.48 5.88 13.43
C SER A 113 12.32 6.88 13.50
N LEU A 114 12.03 7.39 14.70
CA LEU A 114 10.99 8.41 14.90
C LEU A 114 11.30 9.69 14.11
N ASN A 115 12.52 10.19 14.17
CA ASN A 115 12.92 11.39 13.43
C ASN A 115 12.83 11.18 11.91
N ALA A 116 13.19 9.99 11.43
CA ALA A 116 13.03 9.64 10.02
C ALA A 116 11.56 9.55 9.61
N PHE A 117 10.69 9.01 10.45
CA PHE A 117 9.26 8.94 10.21
C PHE A 117 8.59 10.32 10.19
N ILE A 118 8.98 11.22 11.11
CA ILE A 118 8.54 12.63 11.11
C ILE A 118 8.97 13.33 9.80
N ASP A 119 10.20 13.11 9.32
CA ASP A 119 10.65 13.64 8.02
C ASP A 119 9.76 13.13 6.87
N GLU A 120 9.43 11.84 6.84
CA GLU A 120 8.56 11.27 5.80
C GLU A 120 7.13 11.85 5.84
N LEU A 121 6.53 12.02 7.04
CA LEU A 121 5.23 12.67 7.19
C LEU A 121 5.26 14.12 6.67
N ASN A 122 6.32 14.87 7.01
CA ASN A 122 6.49 16.23 6.53
C ASN A 122 6.67 16.31 5.01
N ARG A 123 7.39 15.37 4.40
CA ARG A 123 7.52 15.27 2.94
C ARG A 123 6.16 15.02 2.28
N CYS A 124 5.36 14.10 2.81
CA CYS A 124 4.00 13.87 2.33
C CYS A 124 3.16 15.15 2.42
N ASN A 125 3.20 15.86 3.54
CA ASN A 125 2.48 17.13 3.72
C ASN A 125 2.93 18.21 2.71
N GLN A 126 4.24 18.37 2.48
CA GLN A 126 4.79 19.31 1.49
C GLN A 126 4.29 19.00 0.08
N LEU A 127 4.20 17.72 -0.29
CA LEU A 127 3.68 17.24 -1.57
C LEU A 127 2.16 17.37 -1.69
N GLY A 128 1.46 17.70 -0.60
CA GLY A 128 -0.01 17.76 -0.55
C GLY A 128 -0.67 16.40 -0.47
N LEU A 129 0.05 15.38 -0.02
CA LEU A 129 -0.46 14.03 0.20
C LEU A 129 -1.05 13.90 1.61
N ASP A 130 -2.09 13.08 1.77
CA ASP A 130 -2.87 12.99 3.00
C ASP A 130 -2.57 11.75 3.86
N ARG A 131 -1.67 10.88 3.42
CA ARG A 131 -1.33 9.64 4.13
C ARG A 131 0.11 9.20 3.89
N LEU A 132 0.62 8.34 4.80
CA LEU A 132 1.91 7.66 4.69
C LEU A 132 1.75 6.24 5.22
N ASN A 133 2.01 5.24 4.38
CA ASN A 133 2.02 3.83 4.74
C ASN A 133 3.37 3.43 5.35
N PHE A 134 3.35 2.54 6.36
CA PHE A 134 4.55 2.07 7.01
C PHE A 134 4.35 0.73 7.71
N HIS A 135 5.41 -0.07 7.80
CA HIS A 135 5.44 -1.25 8.67
C HIS A 135 5.58 -0.81 10.13
N PRO A 136 4.79 -1.34 11.07
CA PRO A 136 4.78 -0.83 12.45
C PRO A 136 6.11 -1.00 13.17
N GLY A 137 6.81 -2.11 12.94
CA GLY A 137 8.12 -2.34 13.54
C GLY A 137 8.33 -3.76 14.05
N SER A 138 9.42 -3.94 14.79
CA SER A 138 9.94 -5.24 15.19
C SER A 138 10.50 -5.21 16.59
N HIS A 139 10.16 -6.25 17.40
CA HIS A 139 10.64 -6.38 18.79
C HIS A 139 12.06 -6.97 18.92
N LEU A 140 12.68 -7.35 17.79
CA LEU A 140 14.03 -7.89 17.69
C LEU A 140 14.33 -9.06 18.67
N ARG A 141 13.28 -9.69 19.23
CA ARG A 141 13.34 -10.72 20.28
C ARG A 141 14.00 -10.23 21.57
N GLN A 142 14.01 -8.92 21.81
CA GLN A 142 14.60 -8.30 23.00
C GLN A 142 13.55 -7.86 24.02
N VAL A 143 12.30 -7.69 23.58
CA VAL A 143 11.15 -7.34 24.42
C VAL A 143 9.94 -8.16 24.02
N THR A 144 8.89 -8.15 24.84
CA THR A 144 7.61 -8.79 24.52
C THR A 144 6.90 -8.07 23.37
N GLU A 145 6.00 -8.75 22.63
CA GLU A 145 5.17 -8.13 21.60
C GLU A 145 4.39 -6.94 22.14
N GLU A 146 3.73 -7.08 23.29
CA GLU A 146 2.96 -6.03 23.95
C GLU A 146 3.84 -4.78 24.24
N LYS A 147 5.03 -4.98 24.82
CA LYS A 147 5.94 -3.86 25.08
C LYS A 147 6.36 -3.16 23.78
N CYS A 148 6.62 -3.92 22.71
CA CYS A 148 6.98 -3.34 21.42
C CYS A 148 5.80 -2.58 20.81
N LEU A 149 4.56 -3.10 20.87
CA LEU A 149 3.35 -2.39 20.41
C LEU A 149 3.18 -1.07 21.17
N ASN A 150 3.40 -1.04 22.48
CA ASN A 150 3.37 0.20 23.27
C ASN A 150 4.43 1.22 22.80
N LEU A 151 5.65 0.75 22.48
CA LEU A 151 6.71 1.61 21.94
C LEU A 151 6.35 2.18 20.56
N ILE A 152 5.74 1.35 19.70
CA ILE A 152 5.25 1.77 18.38
C ILE A 152 4.18 2.85 18.54
N ALA A 153 3.16 2.61 19.35
CA ALA A 153 2.07 3.57 19.57
C ALA A 153 2.58 4.90 20.14
N ALA A 154 3.50 4.86 21.11
CA ALA A 154 4.13 6.06 21.67
C ALA A 154 4.93 6.83 20.60
N SER A 155 5.62 6.12 19.69
CA SER A 155 6.35 6.74 18.59
C SER A 155 5.39 7.38 17.57
N ILE A 156 4.28 6.71 17.24
CA ILE A 156 3.23 7.25 16.35
C ILE A 156 2.66 8.53 16.98
N ASN A 157 2.24 8.53 18.24
CA ASN A 157 1.68 9.72 18.91
C ASN A 157 2.66 10.91 18.85
N ARG A 158 3.93 10.69 19.20
CA ARG A 158 4.96 11.72 19.11
C ARG A 158 5.16 12.25 17.68
N ALA A 159 5.09 11.38 16.67
CA ALA A 159 5.19 11.81 15.28
C ALA A 159 3.97 12.62 14.83
N LEU A 160 2.77 12.21 15.24
CA LEU A 160 1.53 12.94 14.94
C LEU A 160 1.47 14.30 15.64
N ASP A 161 1.94 14.39 16.89
CA ASP A 161 2.05 15.67 17.62
C ASP A 161 3.04 16.66 16.96
N ALA A 162 4.10 16.13 16.37
CA ALA A 162 5.14 16.93 15.69
C ALA A 162 4.78 17.32 14.25
N THR A 163 3.67 16.79 13.68
CA THR A 163 3.29 16.96 12.28
C THR A 163 1.80 17.27 12.14
N SER A 164 1.34 17.58 10.93
CA SER A 164 -0.07 17.85 10.64
C SER A 164 -0.51 17.28 9.30
N GLY A 165 -1.82 17.06 9.15
CA GLY A 165 -2.49 16.84 7.85
C GLY A 165 -2.29 15.47 7.21
N VAL A 166 -1.38 14.63 7.72
CA VAL A 166 -1.05 13.31 7.13
C VAL A 166 -1.48 12.19 8.07
N ILE A 167 -2.17 11.19 7.54
CA ILE A 167 -2.61 9.99 8.25
C ILE A 167 -1.45 8.98 8.28
N ALA A 168 -1.12 8.47 9.46
CA ALA A 168 -0.22 7.35 9.64
C ALA A 168 -0.97 6.04 9.33
N VAL A 169 -0.63 5.39 8.23
CA VAL A 169 -1.30 4.17 7.75
C VAL A 169 -0.45 2.96 8.11
N ILE A 170 -0.90 2.20 9.10
CA ILE A 170 -0.20 1.02 9.62
C ILE A 170 -0.46 -0.16 8.70
N GLU A 171 0.58 -0.71 8.11
CA GLU A 171 0.46 -1.90 7.27
C GLU A 171 0.48 -3.18 8.12
N ASN A 172 -0.38 -4.15 7.77
CA ASN A 172 -0.21 -5.50 8.29
C ASN A 172 1.07 -6.12 7.71
N THR A 173 1.69 -7.01 8.46
CA THR A 173 2.92 -7.70 8.05
C THR A 173 2.72 -9.21 7.98
N ALA A 174 3.61 -9.92 7.29
CA ALA A 174 3.62 -11.39 7.26
C ALA A 174 4.01 -12.02 8.62
N GLY A 175 4.51 -11.24 9.57
CA GLY A 175 5.05 -11.76 10.83
C GLY A 175 6.40 -12.45 10.66
N GLN A 176 7.14 -12.10 9.61
CA GLN A 176 8.49 -12.64 9.38
C GLN A 176 9.44 -12.18 10.49
N GLY A 177 10.22 -13.11 11.02
CA GLY A 177 11.25 -12.81 12.03
C GLY A 177 10.67 -12.39 13.37
N SER A 178 10.59 -11.10 13.62
CA SER A 178 10.05 -10.45 14.82
C SER A 178 9.21 -9.23 14.51
N ASN A 179 8.75 -9.10 13.26
CA ASN A 179 7.88 -8.02 12.82
C ASN A 179 6.49 -8.17 13.45
N LEU A 180 5.94 -7.05 13.93
CA LEU A 180 4.58 -6.95 14.46
C LEU A 180 3.61 -6.41 13.40
N GLY A 181 2.31 -6.44 13.69
CA GLY A 181 1.27 -6.08 12.74
C GLY A 181 0.70 -7.28 11.96
N TYR A 182 1.17 -8.50 12.22
CA TYR A 182 0.73 -9.71 11.53
C TYR A 182 -0.62 -10.26 12.01
N LYS A 183 -1.17 -9.71 13.09
CA LYS A 183 -2.52 -10.00 13.58
C LYS A 183 -3.39 -8.76 13.50
N PHE A 184 -4.66 -8.91 13.18
CA PHE A 184 -5.60 -7.78 13.21
C PHE A 184 -5.71 -7.16 14.60
N GLU A 185 -5.56 -7.96 15.67
CA GLU A 185 -5.52 -7.48 17.05
C GLU A 185 -4.31 -6.56 17.30
N HIS A 186 -3.17 -6.74 16.63
CA HIS A 186 -2.05 -5.81 16.73
C HIS A 186 -2.40 -4.45 16.15
N LEU A 187 -3.09 -4.43 14.98
CA LEU A 187 -3.54 -3.19 14.34
C LEU A 187 -4.57 -2.47 15.20
N ALA A 188 -5.57 -3.20 15.71
CA ALA A 188 -6.58 -2.66 16.62
C ALA A 188 -5.96 -2.10 17.91
N TYR A 189 -5.01 -2.82 18.50
CA TYR A 189 -4.29 -2.37 19.69
C TYR A 189 -3.50 -1.08 19.44
N LEU A 190 -2.82 -0.96 18.31
CA LEU A 190 -2.10 0.26 17.94
C LEU A 190 -3.07 1.43 17.72
N ILE A 191 -4.17 1.20 17.00
CA ILE A 191 -5.21 2.21 16.81
C ILE A 191 -5.77 2.67 18.15
N ASP A 192 -6.04 1.74 19.08
CA ASP A 192 -6.59 2.09 20.40
C ASP A 192 -5.66 3.00 21.20
N LEU A 193 -4.36 2.80 21.11
CA LEU A 193 -3.34 3.61 21.80
C LEU A 193 -2.97 4.91 21.09
N VAL A 194 -3.30 5.07 19.80
CA VAL A 194 -3.09 6.35 19.10
C VAL A 194 -4.11 7.38 19.57
N GLU A 195 -3.65 8.55 20.00
CA GLU A 195 -4.50 9.59 20.60
C GLU A 195 -5.40 10.27 19.54
N ASP A 196 -4.83 10.69 18.41
CA ASP A 196 -5.57 11.30 17.30
C ASP A 196 -6.09 10.22 16.33
N LYS A 197 -7.29 9.71 16.59
CA LYS A 197 -7.97 8.70 15.78
C LYS A 197 -8.26 9.15 14.35
N SER A 198 -8.27 10.45 14.11
CA SER A 198 -8.51 11.00 12.76
C SER A 198 -7.28 10.90 11.86
N ARG A 199 -6.10 10.70 12.46
CA ARG A 199 -4.82 10.62 11.76
C ARG A 199 -4.18 9.24 11.83
N VAL A 200 -4.94 8.19 12.07
CA VAL A 200 -4.49 6.81 12.00
C VAL A 200 -5.38 6.00 11.06
N GLY A 201 -4.78 5.08 10.33
CA GLY A 201 -5.46 4.13 9.47
C GLY A 201 -4.64 2.86 9.30
N VAL A 202 -5.13 1.95 8.47
CA VAL A 202 -4.44 0.70 8.15
C VAL A 202 -4.37 0.47 6.66
N CYS A 203 -3.34 -0.25 6.24
CA CYS A 203 -3.20 -0.84 4.93
C CYS A 203 -3.21 -2.36 5.08
N ILE A 204 -3.91 -3.06 4.21
CA ILE A 204 -3.89 -4.52 4.13
C ILE A 204 -3.13 -4.94 2.88
N ASP A 205 -1.99 -5.60 3.10
CA ASP A 205 -1.27 -6.34 2.06
C ASP A 205 -1.80 -7.77 2.00
N THR A 206 -2.19 -8.21 0.81
CA THR A 206 -2.80 -9.54 0.59
C THR A 206 -1.81 -10.68 0.77
N CYS A 207 -0.54 -10.49 0.38
CA CYS A 207 0.53 -11.46 0.63
C CYS A 207 0.81 -11.58 2.14
N HIS A 208 0.92 -10.46 2.85
CA HIS A 208 1.15 -10.44 4.28
C HIS A 208 -0.01 -11.08 5.08
N ALA A 209 -1.25 -10.75 4.71
CA ALA A 209 -2.43 -11.36 5.34
C ALA A 209 -2.41 -12.88 5.16
N PHE A 210 -2.20 -13.36 3.93
CA PHE A 210 -2.11 -14.79 3.62
C PHE A 210 -0.95 -15.47 4.36
N ALA A 211 0.23 -14.88 4.31
CA ALA A 211 1.41 -15.42 4.98
C ALA A 211 1.28 -15.43 6.51
N SER A 212 0.47 -14.55 7.09
CA SER A 212 0.18 -14.53 8.53
C SER A 212 -0.97 -15.46 8.95
N GLY A 213 -1.68 -16.08 8.00
CA GLY A 213 -2.69 -17.10 8.26
C GLY A 213 -4.13 -16.72 7.94
N TYR A 214 -4.38 -15.52 7.38
CA TYR A 214 -5.69 -15.10 6.93
C TYR A 214 -5.93 -15.61 5.50
N ASP A 215 -6.75 -16.66 5.36
CA ASP A 215 -7.05 -17.24 4.05
C ASP A 215 -8.03 -16.35 3.28
N ILE A 216 -7.72 -16.08 2.00
CA ILE A 216 -8.51 -15.24 1.11
C ILE A 216 -8.79 -15.92 -0.23
N ARG A 217 -8.49 -17.22 -0.37
CA ARG A 217 -8.51 -17.94 -1.67
C ARG A 217 -9.89 -18.29 -2.15
N THR A 218 -10.80 -18.62 -1.24
CA THR A 218 -12.20 -18.96 -1.57
C THR A 218 -13.13 -17.84 -1.12
N GLU A 219 -14.34 -17.80 -1.67
CA GLU A 219 -15.34 -16.78 -1.32
C GLU A 219 -15.68 -16.83 0.18
N GLU A 220 -15.82 -18.03 0.74
CA GLU A 220 -16.11 -18.22 2.16
C GLU A 220 -14.97 -17.74 3.03
N ALA A 221 -13.71 -18.14 2.72
CA ALA A 221 -12.54 -17.74 3.48
C ALA A 221 -12.27 -16.23 3.37
N PHE A 222 -12.47 -15.66 2.19
CA PHE A 222 -12.38 -14.21 1.95
C PHE A 222 -13.41 -13.45 2.80
N SER A 223 -14.67 -13.91 2.77
CA SER A 223 -15.74 -13.30 3.56
C SER A 223 -15.45 -13.39 5.07
N GLU A 224 -15.00 -14.55 5.54
CA GLU A 224 -14.60 -14.77 6.94
C GLU A 224 -13.47 -13.82 7.36
N THR A 225 -12.39 -13.78 6.59
CA THR A 225 -11.22 -12.94 6.87
C THR A 225 -11.60 -11.46 6.96
N PHE A 226 -12.38 -10.95 5.98
CA PHE A 226 -12.75 -9.54 6.01
C PHE A 226 -13.90 -9.21 6.95
N SER A 227 -14.72 -10.19 7.37
CA SER A 227 -15.65 -10.01 8.49
C SER A 227 -14.90 -9.91 9.82
N GLN A 228 -13.88 -10.76 10.02
CA GLN A 228 -12.98 -10.67 11.19
C GLN A 228 -12.21 -9.33 11.20
N PHE A 229 -11.73 -8.87 10.06
CA PHE A 229 -11.10 -7.55 9.95
C PHE A 229 -12.06 -6.43 10.37
N ASP A 230 -13.30 -6.47 9.91
CA ASP A 230 -14.30 -5.46 10.25
C ASP A 230 -14.65 -5.46 11.75
N GLU A 231 -14.78 -6.64 12.34
CA GLU A 231 -15.10 -6.79 13.78
C GLU A 231 -13.95 -6.30 14.67
N ILE A 232 -12.69 -6.60 14.31
CA ILE A 232 -11.52 -6.31 15.15
C ILE A 232 -10.98 -4.90 14.91
N VAL A 233 -10.88 -4.47 13.63
CA VAL A 233 -10.24 -3.21 13.22
C VAL A 233 -11.27 -2.20 12.74
N GLY A 234 -12.17 -2.62 11.86
CA GLY A 234 -13.17 -1.78 11.20
C GLY A 234 -12.73 -1.21 9.86
N PHE A 235 -13.60 -1.30 8.83
CA PHE A 235 -13.32 -0.76 7.49
C PHE A 235 -13.17 0.75 7.44
N ASN A 236 -13.67 1.49 8.43
CA ASN A 236 -13.47 2.94 8.55
C ASN A 236 -11.99 3.32 8.71
N TYR A 237 -11.16 2.42 9.23
CA TYR A 237 -9.71 2.61 9.33
C TYR A 237 -8.95 2.15 8.09
N LEU A 238 -9.55 1.42 7.15
CA LEU A 238 -8.89 1.00 5.93
C LEU A 238 -8.60 2.21 5.02
N LYS A 239 -7.32 2.49 4.75
CA LYS A 239 -6.86 3.66 3.98
C LYS A 239 -6.04 3.28 2.74
N GLY A 240 -5.71 2.02 2.59
CA GLY A 240 -4.96 1.50 1.46
C GLY A 240 -4.95 -0.01 1.43
N MET A 241 -4.56 -0.56 0.30
CA MET A 241 -4.25 -1.98 0.14
C MET A 241 -3.00 -2.15 -0.71
N HIS A 242 -2.21 -3.18 -0.40
CA HIS A 242 -1.24 -3.71 -1.33
C HIS A 242 -1.78 -5.01 -1.92
N LEU A 243 -1.79 -5.10 -3.25
CA LEU A 243 -2.28 -6.28 -3.97
C LEU A 243 -1.08 -7.07 -4.47
N ASN A 244 -0.73 -8.10 -3.73
CA ASN A 244 0.39 -8.98 -4.05
C ASN A 244 -0.06 -10.44 -3.93
N ASP A 245 0.30 -11.28 -4.90
CA ASP A 245 0.24 -12.72 -4.69
C ASP A 245 1.43 -13.15 -3.81
N CYS A 246 1.40 -14.35 -3.28
CA CYS A 246 2.33 -14.80 -2.26
C CYS A 246 3.02 -16.11 -2.67
N LYS A 247 4.35 -16.16 -2.52
CA LYS A 247 5.12 -17.41 -2.68
C LYS A 247 5.11 -18.29 -1.41
N SER A 248 4.75 -17.71 -0.26
CA SER A 248 4.65 -18.43 1.00
C SER A 248 3.36 -19.21 1.06
N LEU A 249 3.39 -20.35 1.74
CA LEU A 249 2.16 -21.06 2.10
C LEU A 249 1.34 -20.26 3.13
N LEU A 250 0.06 -20.56 3.23
CA LEU A 250 -0.82 -20.00 4.24
C LEU A 250 -0.23 -20.18 5.65
N GLY A 251 -0.08 -19.06 6.37
CA GLY A 251 0.51 -19.07 7.71
C GLY A 251 2.04 -19.32 7.75
N GLY A 252 2.72 -19.33 6.60
CA GLY A 252 4.15 -19.61 6.51
C GLY A 252 5.07 -18.50 7.03
N ARG A 253 4.53 -17.31 7.31
CA ARG A 253 5.20 -16.14 7.88
C ARG A 253 6.46 -15.70 7.12
N LEU A 254 6.40 -15.79 5.80
CA LEU A 254 7.45 -15.30 4.92
C LEU A 254 6.89 -14.24 3.99
N ASP A 255 7.46 -13.08 4.05
CA ASP A 255 7.17 -11.97 3.14
C ASP A 255 7.87 -12.23 1.80
N ARG A 256 7.11 -12.73 0.84
CA ARG A 256 7.60 -13.09 -0.51
C ARG A 256 6.50 -12.85 -1.52
N HIS A 257 6.48 -11.64 -2.07
CA HIS A 257 5.54 -11.25 -3.12
C HIS A 257 5.70 -12.08 -4.39
N HIS A 258 4.62 -12.23 -5.12
CA HIS A 258 4.57 -12.80 -6.46
C HIS A 258 3.65 -11.97 -7.36
N SER A 259 3.74 -12.19 -8.68
CA SER A 259 2.80 -11.63 -9.66
C SER A 259 1.40 -12.16 -9.43
N ILE A 260 0.40 -11.35 -9.78
CA ILE A 260 -1.02 -11.68 -9.55
C ILE A 260 -1.41 -12.98 -10.25
N GLY A 261 -1.87 -13.95 -9.47
CA GLY A 261 -2.31 -15.26 -9.94
C GLY A 261 -1.21 -16.32 -10.13
N GLU A 262 0.05 -15.95 -9.86
CA GLU A 262 1.21 -16.83 -10.02
C GLU A 262 1.69 -17.45 -8.68
N GLY A 263 1.08 -17.07 -7.57
CA GLY A 263 1.42 -17.52 -6.23
C GLY A 263 0.35 -18.42 -5.59
N GLU A 264 0.46 -18.59 -4.28
CA GLU A 264 -0.39 -19.46 -3.46
C GLU A 264 -1.77 -18.85 -3.15
N VAL A 265 -1.93 -17.52 -3.31
CA VAL A 265 -3.22 -16.82 -3.16
C VAL A 265 -4.09 -17.06 -4.39
N GLY A 266 -3.52 -16.95 -5.58
CA GLY A 266 -4.20 -17.14 -6.85
C GLY A 266 -5.22 -16.04 -7.20
N THR A 267 -5.80 -16.12 -8.39
CA THR A 267 -6.66 -15.05 -8.93
C THR A 267 -8.01 -14.90 -8.23
N GLY A 268 -8.46 -15.90 -7.47
CA GLY A 268 -9.77 -15.89 -6.79
C GLY A 268 -9.95 -14.71 -5.84
N ALA A 269 -8.97 -14.50 -4.94
CA ALA A 269 -8.96 -13.41 -3.97
C ALA A 269 -9.09 -12.03 -4.64
N PHE A 270 -8.37 -11.81 -5.74
CA PHE A 270 -8.38 -10.54 -6.45
C PHE A 270 -9.72 -10.32 -7.19
N LYS A 271 -10.38 -11.37 -7.67
CA LYS A 271 -11.74 -11.28 -8.21
C LYS A 271 -12.75 -10.87 -7.13
N PHE A 272 -12.64 -11.41 -5.93
CA PHE A 272 -13.50 -11.01 -4.81
C PHE A 272 -13.25 -9.56 -4.43
N LEU A 273 -11.99 -9.13 -4.27
CA LEU A 273 -11.62 -7.75 -3.98
C LEU A 273 -12.18 -6.76 -4.99
N MET A 274 -12.04 -7.05 -6.28
CA MET A 274 -12.48 -6.14 -7.35
C MET A 274 -14.01 -6.00 -7.41
N ASN A 275 -14.75 -6.96 -6.88
CA ASN A 275 -16.23 -6.96 -6.90
C ASN A 275 -16.85 -6.60 -5.53
N ASP A 276 -16.08 -6.44 -4.48
CA ASP A 276 -16.57 -6.09 -3.15
C ASP A 276 -16.57 -4.57 -2.95
N SER A 277 -17.75 -3.99 -2.70
CA SER A 277 -17.94 -2.54 -2.55
C SER A 277 -17.20 -1.93 -1.35
N ARG A 278 -16.82 -2.74 -0.35
CA ARG A 278 -16.05 -2.28 0.82
C ARG A 278 -14.67 -1.72 0.43
N PHE A 279 -14.15 -2.12 -0.72
CA PHE A 279 -12.85 -1.66 -1.27
C PHE A 279 -13.00 -0.57 -2.35
N ASN A 280 -14.15 0.06 -2.48
CA ASN A 280 -14.33 1.15 -3.40
C ASN A 280 -13.60 2.41 -2.92
N GLN A 281 -12.97 3.15 -3.86
CA GLN A 281 -12.25 4.39 -3.58
C GLN A 281 -11.13 4.23 -2.53
N ILE A 282 -10.52 3.05 -2.47
CA ILE A 282 -9.32 2.76 -1.69
C ILE A 282 -8.16 2.56 -2.66
N PRO A 283 -7.00 3.21 -2.47
CA PRO A 283 -5.83 2.95 -3.30
C PRO A 283 -5.35 1.52 -3.11
N MET A 284 -5.32 0.77 -4.20
CA MET A 284 -4.87 -0.62 -4.27
C MET A 284 -3.60 -0.67 -5.10
N ILE A 285 -2.49 -0.98 -4.47
CA ILE A 285 -1.14 -0.80 -5.01
C ILE A 285 -0.48 -2.16 -5.23
N LEU A 286 -0.01 -2.40 -6.44
CA LEU A 286 0.85 -3.53 -6.77
C LEU A 286 2.28 -3.26 -6.28
N GLU A 287 2.83 -4.22 -5.56
CA GLU A 287 4.24 -4.32 -5.21
C GLU A 287 4.81 -5.67 -5.67
N THR A 288 4.24 -6.19 -6.73
CA THR A 288 4.65 -7.45 -7.35
C THR A 288 6.08 -7.37 -7.88
N ILE A 289 6.73 -8.52 -7.98
CA ILE A 289 8.18 -8.65 -8.17
C ILE A 289 8.70 -8.18 -9.52
N ASN A 290 7.84 -8.02 -10.53
CA ASN A 290 8.22 -7.63 -11.89
C ASN A 290 7.47 -6.38 -12.33
N SER A 291 8.13 -5.23 -12.26
CA SER A 291 7.55 -3.94 -12.65
C SER A 291 7.16 -3.85 -14.14
N ASP A 292 7.75 -4.67 -15.00
CA ASP A 292 7.42 -4.68 -16.42
C ASP A 292 6.02 -5.28 -16.70
N LEU A 293 5.46 -6.01 -15.72
CA LEU A 293 4.11 -6.60 -15.80
C LEU A 293 3.02 -5.72 -15.19
N TRP A 294 3.34 -4.62 -14.53
CA TRP A 294 2.34 -3.83 -13.79
C TRP A 294 1.18 -3.32 -14.67
N GLU A 295 1.45 -2.90 -15.90
CA GLU A 295 0.36 -2.50 -16.82
C GLU A 295 -0.57 -3.69 -17.11
N GLU A 296 -0.02 -4.88 -17.34
CA GLU A 296 -0.79 -6.10 -17.60
C GLU A 296 -1.55 -6.54 -16.35
N GLU A 297 -0.95 -6.48 -15.18
CA GLU A 297 -1.59 -6.84 -13.90
C GLU A 297 -2.71 -5.85 -13.53
N ILE A 298 -2.52 -4.54 -13.75
CA ILE A 298 -3.58 -3.54 -13.60
C ILE A 298 -4.75 -3.84 -14.54
N ASN A 299 -4.47 -4.16 -15.80
CA ASN A 299 -5.48 -4.53 -16.78
C ASN A 299 -6.21 -5.82 -16.40
N LEU A 300 -5.49 -6.83 -15.89
CA LEU A 300 -6.03 -8.07 -15.39
C LEU A 300 -7.01 -7.82 -14.24
N LEU A 301 -6.63 -6.99 -13.26
CA LEU A 301 -7.48 -6.66 -12.11
C LEU A 301 -8.77 -5.97 -12.55
N TYR A 302 -8.72 -4.96 -13.41
CA TYR A 302 -9.93 -4.33 -13.96
C TYR A 302 -10.78 -5.30 -14.79
N GLY A 303 -10.15 -6.30 -15.42
CA GLY A 303 -10.87 -7.38 -16.14
C GLY A 303 -11.68 -8.31 -15.23
N PHE A 304 -11.45 -8.29 -13.92
CA PHE A 304 -12.22 -9.06 -12.94
C PHE A 304 -13.50 -8.36 -12.48
N GLU A 305 -13.67 -7.06 -12.71
CA GLU A 305 -14.89 -6.35 -12.34
C GLU A 305 -16.10 -6.89 -13.14
N GLN A 306 -17.18 -7.21 -12.42
CA GLN A 306 -18.48 -7.55 -12.98
C GLN A 306 -19.31 -6.27 -13.08
N HIS A 307 -19.78 -5.94 -14.26
CA HIS A 307 -20.57 -4.73 -14.56
C HIS A 307 -22.06 -5.04 -14.68
#